data_44521ff414e271ce0cadc313e9324e27
#
_entry.id   44521ff414e271ce0cadc313e9324e27
#
_cell.length_a   1.000
_cell.length_b   1.000
_cell.length_c   1.000
_cell.angle_alpha   90.00
_cell.angle_beta   90.00
_cell.angle_gamma   90.00
#
_symmetry.space_group_name_H-M   'P 1'
#
loop_
_entity.id
_entity.type
_entity.pdbx_description
1 polymer ?
#
loop_
_entity_poly.entity_id
_entity_poly.type
_entity_poly.pdbx_seq_one_letter_code
_entity_poly.pdbx_strand_id
1 'polypeptide(L)'
;MFNELIENITNFGVFTESFGAWTSNLSVNSVILFVMMIFMLVGAIDKIRGNKLGYGEEFDNGFLAMGSLAIAMAGVVAAAPVLAIILKPIIVPIYGMLGADASMFVTTLLANDMGGYPLAMELAANENIGNFAGLILGSMMGPTIVFTIPVALSIIKPEDRPYLASGVLAGLITIPLGCIAGGLVMNLTPYKISLATILVNLIPVILIAGAIVVGLWFVPERMIRGFNKFGTGVTVLITIFTAIAVFQYITGIRFPLFDIMVDADKNGGVIPLEVGLLICGQIAIVLIGAFPMVKWITKTFGKSLEKIGSMLGMNEEGSAGMVATLANNIAMFNILDKMNPKGKIINVAFAVSAAFVFGDHLGFTAGANSEMIFPVVVGKLTAGITAVILSLFLAPKLLEKVESIKSSQK
;
A
#
# COMPACT_ATOMS: atom_id res chain seq x y z
N MET A 1 8.50 -43.91 21.19
CA MET A 1 8.24 -43.36 19.84
C MET A 1 6.77 -43.47 19.40
N PHE A 2 6.14 -44.68 19.25
CA PHE A 2 4.71 -44.76 18.86
C PHE A 2 3.75 -44.26 19.97
N ASN A 3 3.98 -44.58 21.22
CA ASN A 3 3.20 -44.07 22.35
C ASN A 3 3.39 -42.56 22.56
N GLU A 4 4.60 -42.03 22.40
CA GLU A 4 4.87 -40.58 22.42
C GLU A 4 4.14 -39.86 21.26
N LEU A 5 4.07 -40.49 20.07
CA LEU A 5 3.32 -39.95 18.95
C LEU A 5 1.83 -39.86 19.27
N ILE A 6 1.23 -40.90 19.83
CA ILE A 6 -0.16 -40.91 20.25
C ILE A 6 -0.41 -39.87 21.35
N GLU A 7 0.42 -39.77 22.34
CA GLU A 7 0.33 -38.80 23.44
C GLU A 7 0.39 -37.36 22.89
N ASN A 8 1.31 -37.08 21.99
CA ASN A 8 1.43 -35.76 21.35
C ASN A 8 0.21 -35.42 20.47
N ILE A 9 -0.33 -36.38 19.69
CA ILE A 9 -1.51 -36.15 18.84
C ILE A 9 -2.79 -35.96 19.68
N THR A 10 -2.88 -36.61 20.85
CA THR A 10 -4.07 -36.55 21.73
C THR A 10 -3.97 -35.44 22.78
N ASN A 11 -2.88 -34.72 22.86
CA ASN A 11 -2.68 -33.62 23.83
C ASN A 11 -3.48 -32.37 23.43
N PHE A 12 -4.78 -32.40 23.66
CA PHE A 12 -5.65 -31.23 23.45
C PHE A 12 -5.36 -30.05 24.40
N GLY A 13 -4.54 -30.24 25.42
CA GLY A 13 -4.08 -29.19 26.35
C GLY A 13 -3.39 -28.05 25.61
N VAL A 14 -2.51 -28.39 24.68
CA VAL A 14 -1.81 -27.38 23.83
C VAL A 14 -2.79 -26.48 23.03
N PHE A 15 -3.83 -27.10 22.47
CA PHE A 15 -4.88 -26.35 21.76
C PHE A 15 -5.69 -25.45 22.70
N THR A 16 -6.15 -25.99 23.82
CA THR A 16 -7.00 -25.22 24.77
C THR A 16 -6.24 -24.07 25.40
N GLU A 17 -4.98 -24.23 25.74
CA GLU A 17 -4.12 -23.17 26.27
C GLU A 17 -3.85 -22.09 25.24
N SER A 18 -3.44 -22.46 24.03
CA SER A 18 -3.16 -21.50 22.95
C SER A 18 -4.41 -20.76 22.49
N PHE A 19 -5.56 -21.45 22.41
CA PHE A 19 -6.84 -20.82 22.09
C PHE A 19 -7.31 -19.88 23.20
N GLY A 20 -7.14 -20.29 24.48
CA GLY A 20 -7.42 -19.45 25.63
C GLY A 20 -6.56 -18.19 25.66
N ALA A 21 -5.26 -18.31 25.38
CA ALA A 21 -4.35 -17.18 25.27
C ALA A 21 -4.75 -16.23 24.11
N TRP A 22 -5.13 -16.78 22.97
CA TRP A 22 -5.58 -15.98 21.83
C TRP A 22 -6.90 -15.24 22.15
N THR A 23 -7.87 -15.89 22.79
CA THR A 23 -9.16 -15.27 23.14
C THR A 23 -9.03 -14.20 24.22
N SER A 24 -8.07 -14.32 25.12
CA SER A 24 -7.81 -13.31 26.16
C SER A 24 -7.18 -12.02 25.61
N ASN A 25 -6.57 -12.07 24.41
CA ASN A 25 -5.91 -10.95 23.75
C ASN A 25 -6.63 -10.52 22.45
N LEU A 26 -7.97 -10.68 22.40
CA LEU A 26 -8.74 -10.31 21.22
C LEU A 26 -8.65 -8.82 20.93
N SER A 27 -8.26 -8.50 19.70
CA SER A 27 -8.30 -7.16 19.11
C SER A 27 -9.01 -7.21 17.75
N VAL A 28 -9.40 -6.06 17.20
CA VAL A 28 -9.96 -5.99 15.85
C VAL A 28 -8.96 -6.58 14.83
N ASN A 29 -7.68 -6.29 15.00
CA ASN A 29 -6.61 -6.78 14.12
C ASN A 29 -6.47 -8.31 14.21
N SER A 30 -6.47 -8.89 15.41
CA SER A 30 -6.37 -10.34 15.60
C SER A 30 -7.59 -11.08 15.00
N VAL A 31 -8.78 -10.48 15.07
CA VAL A 31 -9.98 -11.03 14.43
C VAL A 31 -9.86 -10.99 12.91
N ILE A 32 -9.39 -9.88 12.32
CA ILE A 32 -9.17 -9.77 10.87
C ILE A 32 -8.17 -10.85 10.41
N LEU A 33 -7.03 -10.98 11.10
CA LEU A 33 -6.03 -12.00 10.80
C LEU A 33 -6.62 -13.42 10.91
N PHE A 34 -7.39 -13.69 11.95
CA PHE A 34 -8.03 -14.99 12.13
C PHE A 34 -8.98 -15.32 10.95
N VAL A 35 -9.80 -14.34 10.54
CA VAL A 35 -10.69 -14.51 9.37
C VAL A 35 -9.86 -14.78 8.11
N MET A 36 -8.76 -14.06 7.89
CA MET A 36 -7.86 -14.32 6.77
C MET A 36 -7.30 -15.74 6.82
N MET A 37 -6.91 -16.24 8.02
CA MET A 37 -6.41 -17.61 8.16
C MET A 37 -7.50 -18.67 7.92
N ILE A 38 -8.76 -18.39 8.22
CA ILE A 38 -9.86 -19.26 7.79
C ILE A 38 -9.95 -19.33 6.27
N PHE A 39 -9.81 -18.19 5.57
CA PHE A 39 -9.81 -18.17 4.10
C PHE A 39 -8.56 -18.86 3.51
N MET A 40 -7.42 -18.81 4.18
CA MET A 40 -6.24 -19.61 3.84
C MET A 40 -6.56 -21.10 3.87
N LEU A 41 -7.24 -21.60 4.92
CA LEU A 41 -7.68 -23.00 4.98
C LEU A 41 -8.67 -23.35 3.88
N VAL A 42 -9.62 -22.47 3.56
CA VAL A 42 -10.53 -22.64 2.43
C VAL A 42 -9.78 -22.75 1.12
N GLY A 43 -8.77 -21.88 0.89
CA GLY A 43 -7.90 -21.93 -0.30
C GLY A 43 -7.12 -23.24 -0.39
N ALA A 44 -6.51 -23.67 0.71
CA ALA A 44 -5.75 -24.92 0.79
C ALA A 44 -6.65 -26.14 0.49
N ILE A 45 -7.85 -26.19 1.07
CA ILE A 45 -8.81 -27.28 0.82
C ILE A 45 -9.27 -27.28 -0.65
N ASP A 46 -9.59 -26.12 -1.22
CA ASP A 46 -9.99 -26.00 -2.63
C ASP A 46 -8.86 -26.45 -3.56
N LYS A 47 -7.61 -26.08 -3.26
CA LYS A 47 -6.43 -26.51 -3.99
C LYS A 47 -6.29 -28.04 -3.99
N ILE A 48 -6.42 -28.70 -2.82
CA ILE A 48 -6.36 -30.16 -2.69
C ILE A 48 -7.48 -30.83 -3.49
N ARG A 49 -8.66 -30.19 -3.61
CA ARG A 49 -9.80 -30.68 -4.38
C ARG A 49 -9.73 -30.39 -5.88
N GLY A 50 -8.60 -29.86 -6.37
CA GLY A 50 -8.38 -29.54 -7.78
C GLY A 50 -8.89 -28.15 -8.18
N ASN A 51 -8.90 -27.20 -7.26
CA ASN A 51 -9.20 -25.77 -7.50
C ASN A 51 -10.59 -25.52 -8.15
N LYS A 52 -11.61 -26.20 -7.69
CA LYS A 52 -12.97 -26.15 -8.29
C LYS A 52 -13.68 -24.82 -8.07
N LEU A 53 -13.35 -24.10 -7.00
CA LEU A 53 -13.96 -22.82 -6.62
C LEU A 53 -13.06 -21.62 -6.95
N GLY A 54 -11.80 -21.89 -7.32
CA GLY A 54 -10.79 -20.90 -7.66
C GLY A 54 -10.08 -20.27 -6.45
N TYR A 55 -10.39 -20.66 -5.22
CA TYR A 55 -9.70 -20.17 -4.02
C TYR A 55 -8.31 -20.76 -3.88
N GLY A 56 -8.07 -21.97 -4.41
CA GLY A 56 -6.77 -22.61 -4.44
C GLY A 56 -5.74 -21.86 -5.30
N GLU A 57 -6.19 -21.27 -6.41
CA GLU A 57 -5.37 -20.39 -7.24
C GLU A 57 -4.95 -19.13 -6.48
N GLU A 58 -5.87 -18.53 -5.73
CA GLU A 58 -5.57 -17.36 -4.91
C GLU A 58 -4.62 -17.66 -3.74
N PHE A 59 -4.70 -18.88 -3.19
CA PHE A 59 -3.72 -19.36 -2.23
C PHE A 59 -2.32 -19.40 -2.83
N ASP A 60 -2.16 -19.94 -4.05
CA ASP A 60 -0.87 -19.97 -4.75
C ASP A 60 -0.37 -18.56 -5.09
N ASN A 61 -1.27 -17.70 -5.57
CA ASN A 61 -0.96 -16.30 -5.89
C ASN A 61 -0.40 -15.55 -4.68
N GLY A 62 -0.88 -15.84 -3.46
CA GLY A 62 -0.35 -15.27 -2.23
C GLY A 62 1.13 -15.58 -2.02
N PHE A 63 1.57 -16.82 -2.26
CA PHE A 63 3.00 -17.17 -2.21
C PHE A 63 3.79 -16.61 -3.39
N LEU A 64 3.23 -16.61 -4.60
CA LEU A 64 3.89 -16.08 -5.79
C LEU A 64 4.17 -14.57 -5.67
N ALA A 65 3.36 -13.85 -4.91
CA ALA A 65 3.58 -12.43 -4.61
C ALA A 65 4.92 -12.17 -3.90
N MET A 66 5.47 -13.15 -3.17
CA MET A 66 6.77 -13.02 -2.48
C MET A 66 7.89 -12.61 -3.44
N GLY A 67 7.93 -13.15 -4.66
CA GLY A 67 8.98 -12.82 -5.63
C GLY A 67 8.91 -11.35 -6.07
N SER A 68 7.72 -10.85 -6.38
CA SER A 68 7.53 -9.45 -6.77
C SER A 68 7.81 -8.48 -5.61
N LEU A 69 7.42 -8.84 -4.39
CA LEU A 69 7.74 -8.08 -3.18
C LEU A 69 9.25 -8.03 -2.92
N ALA A 70 9.95 -9.17 -3.05
CA ALA A 70 11.40 -9.21 -2.87
C ALA A 70 12.13 -8.31 -3.87
N ILE A 71 11.71 -8.30 -5.14
CA ILE A 71 12.26 -7.41 -6.17
C ILE A 71 12.03 -5.93 -5.83
N ALA A 72 10.85 -5.60 -5.29
CA ALA A 72 10.49 -4.22 -4.96
C ALA A 72 11.09 -3.71 -3.65
N MET A 73 11.36 -4.61 -2.68
CA MET A 73 11.64 -4.22 -1.31
C MET A 73 13.04 -4.57 -0.81
N ALA A 74 13.56 -5.77 -1.13
CA ALA A 74 14.74 -6.29 -0.45
C ALA A 74 15.94 -5.32 -0.53
N GLY A 75 16.16 -4.71 -1.68
CA GLY A 75 17.23 -3.74 -1.89
C GLY A 75 17.05 -2.44 -1.11
N VAL A 76 15.80 -1.94 -1.01
CA VAL A 76 15.53 -0.69 -0.28
C VAL A 76 15.57 -0.93 1.23
N VAL A 77 15.04 -2.05 1.72
CA VAL A 77 15.16 -2.42 3.14
C VAL A 77 16.63 -2.54 3.53
N ALA A 78 17.43 -3.23 2.70
CA ALA A 78 18.86 -3.30 2.93
C ALA A 78 19.53 -1.91 2.91
N ALA A 79 19.10 -1.02 2.02
CA ALA A 79 19.66 0.34 1.88
C ALA A 79 19.08 1.36 2.86
N ALA A 80 18.03 1.03 3.62
CA ALA A 80 17.38 1.98 4.53
C ALA A 80 18.37 2.66 5.50
N PRO A 81 19.32 1.97 6.14
CA PRO A 81 20.33 2.61 6.97
C PRO A 81 21.25 3.57 6.18
N VAL A 82 21.66 3.19 4.96
CA VAL A 82 22.49 4.04 4.07
C VAL A 82 21.72 5.30 3.69
N LEU A 83 20.48 5.14 3.25
CA LEU A 83 19.60 6.24 2.87
C LEU A 83 19.33 7.17 4.06
N ALA A 84 19.15 6.60 5.26
CA ALA A 84 18.99 7.39 6.47
C ALA A 84 20.22 8.26 6.76
N ILE A 85 21.45 7.73 6.64
CA ILE A 85 22.69 8.51 6.81
C ILE A 85 22.74 9.68 5.82
N ILE A 86 22.33 9.47 4.57
CA ILE A 86 22.38 10.51 3.52
C ILE A 86 21.25 11.53 3.70
N LEU A 87 20.06 11.09 4.05
CA LEU A 87 18.85 11.93 4.06
C LEU A 87 18.65 12.71 5.37
N LYS A 88 19.00 12.11 6.53
CA LYS A 88 18.82 12.76 7.85
C LYS A 88 19.37 14.19 7.91
N PRO A 89 20.62 14.47 7.47
CA PRO A 89 21.19 15.82 7.56
C PRO A 89 20.43 16.88 6.76
N ILE A 90 19.68 16.46 5.73
CA ILE A 90 18.94 17.35 4.83
C ILE A 90 17.48 17.46 5.25
N ILE A 91 16.83 16.31 5.44
CA ILE A 91 15.38 16.25 5.60
C ILE A 91 14.95 16.63 7.02
N VAL A 92 15.69 16.20 8.04
CA VAL A 92 15.35 16.51 9.44
C VAL A 92 15.28 18.02 9.71
N PRO A 93 16.27 18.86 9.29
CA PRO A 93 16.17 20.30 9.46
C PRO A 93 14.98 20.92 8.69
N ILE A 94 14.73 20.49 7.46
CA ILE A 94 13.66 21.05 6.62
C ILE A 94 12.27 20.76 7.23
N TYR A 95 12.03 19.50 7.62
CA TYR A 95 10.76 19.11 8.23
C TYR A 95 10.62 19.66 9.65
N GLY A 96 11.72 19.75 10.39
CA GLY A 96 11.76 20.36 11.71
C GLY A 96 11.34 21.83 11.71
N MET A 97 11.66 22.61 10.66
CA MET A 97 11.16 23.99 10.52
C MET A 97 9.64 24.08 10.40
N LEU A 98 8.98 23.01 9.93
CA LEU A 98 7.52 22.90 9.87
C LEU A 98 6.93 22.24 11.12
N GLY A 99 7.79 21.85 12.08
CA GLY A 99 7.41 21.07 13.26
C GLY A 99 7.00 19.62 12.93
N ALA A 100 7.25 19.16 11.70
CA ALA A 100 6.87 17.84 11.20
C ALA A 100 8.05 16.86 11.28
N ASP A 101 7.73 15.58 11.33
CA ASP A 101 8.72 14.50 11.36
C ASP A 101 9.26 14.18 9.96
N ALA A 102 10.55 13.85 9.88
CA ALA A 102 11.24 13.55 8.63
C ALA A 102 10.72 12.28 7.92
N SER A 103 10.12 11.34 8.66
CA SER A 103 9.53 10.13 8.10
C SER A 103 8.41 10.42 7.09
N MET A 104 7.69 11.55 7.26
CA MET A 104 6.63 11.98 6.36
C MET A 104 7.15 12.28 4.94
N PHE A 105 8.41 12.72 4.80
CA PHE A 105 9.04 12.92 3.49
C PHE A 105 9.08 11.64 2.68
N VAL A 106 9.53 10.56 3.30
CA VAL A 106 9.75 9.27 2.64
C VAL A 106 8.47 8.77 1.99
N THR A 107 7.42 8.69 2.78
CA THR A 107 6.16 8.06 2.36
C THR A 107 5.22 9.00 1.62
N THR A 108 5.55 10.28 1.57
CA THR A 108 4.99 11.19 0.56
C THR A 108 5.45 10.81 -0.86
N LEU A 109 6.63 10.19 -1.00
CA LEU A 109 7.24 9.86 -2.30
C LEU A 109 7.30 8.36 -2.59
N LEU A 110 7.50 7.51 -1.57
CA LEU A 110 7.67 6.07 -1.71
C LEU A 110 6.47 5.31 -1.12
N ALA A 111 6.06 4.25 -1.80
CA ALA A 111 5.06 3.33 -1.28
C ALA A 111 5.60 2.56 -0.07
N ASN A 112 4.70 2.22 0.87
CA ASN A 112 5.03 1.43 2.05
C ASN A 112 5.76 0.13 1.70
N ASP A 113 5.28 -0.60 0.69
CA ASP A 113 5.78 -1.88 0.18
C ASP A 113 6.93 -1.75 -0.83
N MET A 114 7.32 -0.53 -1.19
CA MET A 114 8.49 -0.23 -2.02
C MET A 114 9.62 0.42 -1.20
N GLY A 115 9.78 -0.03 0.04
CA GLY A 115 10.82 0.45 0.96
C GLY A 115 10.45 1.73 1.71
N GLY A 116 9.28 2.31 1.48
CA GLY A 116 8.82 3.51 2.18
C GLY A 116 8.69 3.30 3.68
N TYR A 117 8.10 2.17 4.11
CA TYR A 117 7.92 1.89 5.54
C TYR A 117 9.26 1.74 6.30
N PRO A 118 10.19 0.84 5.91
CA PRO A 118 11.44 0.70 6.66
C PRO A 118 12.28 1.98 6.67
N LEU A 119 12.34 2.73 5.57
CA LEU A 119 13.04 4.01 5.55
C LEU A 119 12.34 5.09 6.40
N ALA A 120 11.00 5.09 6.45
CA ALA A 120 10.26 5.97 7.35
C ALA A 120 10.54 5.65 8.82
N MET A 121 10.61 4.37 9.19
CA MET A 121 10.99 3.93 10.55
C MET A 121 12.40 4.40 10.92
N GLU A 122 13.36 4.36 10.00
CA GLU A 122 14.72 4.85 10.20
C GLU A 122 14.81 6.36 10.39
N LEU A 123 13.89 7.13 9.79
CA LEU A 123 13.89 8.60 9.85
C LEU A 123 12.98 9.15 10.95
N ALA A 124 12.08 8.34 11.47
CA ALA A 124 11.10 8.75 12.48
C ALA A 124 11.73 9.07 13.84
N ALA A 125 11.21 10.06 14.52
CA ALA A 125 11.61 10.40 15.89
C ALA A 125 11.19 9.33 16.91
N ASN A 126 10.13 8.57 16.62
CA ASN A 126 9.67 7.45 17.42
C ASN A 126 8.79 6.50 16.57
N GLU A 127 8.58 5.30 17.10
CA GLU A 127 7.87 4.22 16.44
C GLU A 127 6.40 4.59 16.08
N ASN A 128 5.72 5.36 16.91
CA ASN A 128 4.34 5.76 16.66
C ASN A 128 4.24 6.62 15.39
N ILE A 129 5.13 7.60 15.26
CA ILE A 129 5.18 8.47 14.07
C ILE A 129 5.65 7.67 12.85
N GLY A 130 6.62 6.77 13.03
CA GLY A 130 7.11 5.88 11.96
C GLY A 130 6.00 4.99 11.40
N ASN A 131 5.17 4.38 12.26
CA ASN A 131 4.02 3.60 11.85
C ASN A 131 2.94 4.47 11.16
N PHE A 132 2.66 5.65 11.68
CA PHE A 132 1.73 6.59 11.05
C PHE A 132 2.19 6.99 9.64
N ALA A 133 3.43 7.46 9.51
CA ALA A 133 4.00 7.85 8.23
C ALA A 133 4.15 6.65 7.30
N GLY A 134 4.76 5.57 7.79
CA GLY A 134 5.14 4.42 7.00
C GLY A 134 3.97 3.60 6.48
N LEU A 135 2.96 3.35 7.33
CA LEU A 135 1.85 2.47 6.99
C LEU A 135 0.58 3.23 6.58
N ILE A 136 0.19 4.31 7.26
CA ILE A 136 -1.03 5.03 6.89
C ILE A 136 -0.78 5.94 5.69
N LEU A 137 0.14 6.90 5.75
CA LEU A 137 0.45 7.77 4.63
C LEU A 137 1.08 7.00 3.47
N GLY A 138 2.03 6.11 3.79
CA GLY A 138 2.78 5.31 2.81
C GLY A 138 1.94 4.31 2.03
N SER A 139 0.73 3.98 2.46
CA SER A 139 -0.22 3.16 1.70
C SER A 139 -1.12 3.96 0.75
N MET A 140 -1.05 5.30 0.75
CA MET A 140 -1.90 6.18 -0.05
C MET A 140 -1.09 7.10 -0.97
N MET A 141 -0.26 7.99 -0.41
CA MET A 141 0.44 9.02 -1.18
C MET A 141 1.56 8.44 -2.05
N GLY A 142 2.47 7.70 -1.43
CA GLY A 142 3.61 7.08 -2.12
C GLY A 142 3.20 6.22 -3.31
N PRO A 143 2.31 5.22 -3.13
CA PRO A 143 1.87 4.35 -4.21
C PRO A 143 1.25 5.10 -5.38
N THR A 144 0.60 6.23 -5.14
CA THR A 144 0.04 7.06 -6.20
C THR A 144 1.12 7.57 -7.13
N ILE A 145 2.26 8.01 -6.58
CA ILE A 145 3.36 8.62 -7.34
C ILE A 145 4.24 7.58 -8.02
N VAL A 146 4.66 6.54 -7.28
CA VAL A 146 5.67 5.59 -7.79
C VAL A 146 5.08 4.37 -8.49
N PHE A 147 3.79 4.08 -8.30
CA PHE A 147 3.14 2.90 -8.84
C PHE A 147 1.88 3.23 -9.67
N THR A 148 0.84 3.80 -9.06
CA THR A 148 -0.47 3.97 -9.70
C THR A 148 -0.38 4.76 -11.00
N ILE A 149 0.29 5.93 -11.00
CA ILE A 149 0.43 6.76 -12.20
C ILE A 149 1.31 6.07 -13.25
N PRO A 150 2.54 5.59 -12.95
CA PRO A 150 3.36 4.88 -13.93
C PRO A 150 2.67 3.66 -14.53
N VAL A 151 2.04 2.83 -13.71
CA VAL A 151 1.33 1.62 -14.16
C VAL A 151 0.12 1.99 -15.03
N ALA A 152 -0.69 2.97 -14.60
CA ALA A 152 -1.81 3.45 -15.40
C ALA A 152 -1.35 3.86 -16.81
N LEU A 153 -0.25 4.60 -16.92
CA LEU A 153 0.29 5.08 -18.20
C LEU A 153 0.76 3.95 -19.13
N SER A 154 1.15 2.81 -18.58
CA SER A 154 1.54 1.64 -19.38
C SER A 154 0.33 0.86 -19.92
N ILE A 155 -0.86 1.04 -19.32
CA ILE A 155 -2.06 0.26 -19.59
C ILE A 155 -3.11 1.06 -20.36
N ILE A 156 -3.39 2.30 -19.90
CA ILE A 156 -4.50 3.12 -20.45
C ILE A 156 -4.18 3.70 -21.83
N LYS A 157 -5.22 3.95 -22.61
CA LYS A 157 -5.09 4.65 -23.90
C LYS A 157 -4.68 6.10 -23.72
N PRO A 158 -3.96 6.71 -24.69
CA PRO A 158 -3.57 8.11 -24.62
C PRO A 158 -4.75 9.09 -24.40
N GLU A 159 -5.90 8.82 -25.03
CA GLU A 159 -7.12 9.60 -24.85
C GLU A 159 -7.73 9.57 -23.44
N ASP A 160 -7.31 8.62 -22.60
CA ASP A 160 -7.78 8.48 -21.22
C ASP A 160 -6.87 9.16 -20.18
N ARG A 161 -5.67 9.60 -20.59
CA ARG A 161 -4.72 10.31 -19.71
C ARG A 161 -5.28 11.58 -19.04
N PRO A 162 -6.12 12.40 -19.69
CA PRO A 162 -6.76 13.53 -19.02
C PRO A 162 -7.70 13.11 -17.87
N TYR A 163 -8.39 11.97 -18.00
CA TYR A 163 -9.21 11.42 -16.92
C TYR A 163 -8.34 10.91 -15.76
N LEU A 164 -7.19 10.28 -16.07
CA LEU A 164 -6.21 9.90 -15.05
C LEU A 164 -5.75 11.13 -14.25
N ALA A 165 -5.33 12.20 -14.92
CA ALA A 165 -4.89 13.43 -14.26
C ALA A 165 -5.98 14.03 -13.37
N SER A 166 -7.22 14.09 -13.88
CA SER A 166 -8.36 14.63 -13.14
C SER A 166 -8.75 13.79 -11.93
N GLY A 167 -8.74 12.46 -12.06
CA GLY A 167 -9.02 11.55 -10.96
C GLY A 167 -7.92 11.59 -9.89
N VAL A 168 -6.65 11.56 -10.29
CA VAL A 168 -5.51 11.68 -9.35
C VAL A 168 -5.58 12.99 -8.57
N LEU A 169 -5.88 14.11 -9.25
CA LEU A 169 -6.07 15.40 -8.60
C LEU A 169 -7.14 15.32 -7.50
N ALA A 170 -8.30 14.76 -7.79
CA ALA A 170 -9.40 14.66 -6.82
C ALA A 170 -9.02 13.73 -5.65
N GLY A 171 -8.35 12.62 -5.94
CA GLY A 171 -7.92 11.65 -4.93
C GLY A 171 -6.86 12.20 -3.97
N LEU A 172 -5.88 12.95 -4.48
CA LEU A 172 -4.80 13.52 -3.65
C LEU A 172 -5.31 14.50 -2.60
N ILE A 173 -6.35 15.27 -2.91
CA ILE A 173 -6.94 16.25 -1.98
C ILE A 173 -7.48 15.56 -0.71
N THR A 174 -7.90 14.31 -0.81
CA THR A 174 -8.57 13.59 0.28
C THR A 174 -7.64 12.71 1.12
N ILE A 175 -6.39 12.52 0.71
CA ILE A 175 -5.38 11.75 1.48
C ILE A 175 -5.25 12.27 2.92
N PRO A 176 -5.15 13.58 3.19
CA PRO A 176 -5.07 14.06 4.57
C PRO A 176 -6.25 13.65 5.44
N LEU A 177 -7.46 13.56 4.88
CA LEU A 177 -8.65 13.10 5.63
C LEU A 177 -8.52 11.62 6.02
N GLY A 178 -8.01 10.78 5.11
CA GLY A 178 -7.69 9.40 5.41
C GLY A 178 -6.60 9.25 6.45
N CYS A 179 -5.55 10.06 6.38
CA CYS A 179 -4.49 10.08 7.39
C CYS A 179 -5.02 10.47 8.77
N ILE A 180 -5.91 11.45 8.85
CA ILE A 180 -6.56 11.85 10.12
C ILE A 180 -7.40 10.68 10.66
N ALA A 181 -8.26 10.08 9.83
CA ALA A 181 -9.12 8.98 10.25
C ALA A 181 -8.29 7.76 10.70
N GLY A 182 -7.31 7.33 9.91
CA GLY A 182 -6.42 6.23 10.25
C GLY A 182 -5.59 6.51 11.51
N GLY A 183 -5.05 7.73 11.64
CA GLY A 183 -4.28 8.15 12.82
C GLY A 183 -5.13 8.21 14.09
N LEU A 184 -6.39 8.62 14.02
CA LEU A 184 -7.32 8.58 15.16
C LEU A 184 -7.63 7.13 15.58
N VAL A 185 -7.88 6.24 14.60
CA VAL A 185 -8.14 4.81 14.85
C VAL A 185 -6.88 4.09 15.38
N MET A 186 -5.69 4.54 15.00
CA MET A 186 -4.41 4.04 15.52
C MET A 186 -4.33 4.14 17.06
N ASN A 187 -5.06 5.06 17.69
CA ASN A 187 -5.14 5.17 19.15
C ASN A 187 -5.88 3.99 19.81
N LEU A 188 -6.50 3.09 19.04
CA LEU A 188 -7.05 1.82 19.54
C LEU A 188 -6.00 0.70 19.58
N THR A 189 -4.79 0.96 19.08
CA THR A 189 -3.65 0.05 19.08
C THR A 189 -2.63 0.45 20.17
N PRO A 190 -1.55 -0.28 20.38
CA PRO A 190 -0.47 0.14 21.26
C PRO A 190 0.19 1.47 20.83
N TYR A 191 0.12 1.82 19.55
CA TYR A 191 0.75 3.00 18.97
C TYR A 191 -0.15 4.24 19.13
N LYS A 192 0.19 5.12 20.07
CA LYS A 192 -0.61 6.31 20.38
C LYS A 192 -0.06 7.55 19.67
N ILE A 193 -0.94 8.30 19.01
CA ILE A 193 -0.59 9.56 18.36
C ILE A 193 -1.66 10.62 18.64
N SER A 194 -1.25 11.83 19.07
CA SER A 194 -2.20 12.91 19.32
C SER A 194 -2.73 13.52 18.02
N LEU A 195 -3.94 14.05 18.03
CA LEU A 195 -4.49 14.77 16.87
C LEU A 195 -3.58 15.95 16.47
N ALA A 196 -3.00 16.66 17.44
CA ALA A 196 -2.07 17.76 17.16
C ALA A 196 -0.84 17.26 16.40
N THR A 197 -0.27 16.12 16.81
CA THR A 197 0.86 15.49 16.12
C THR A 197 0.47 15.07 14.69
N ILE A 198 -0.70 14.48 14.50
CA ILE A 198 -1.22 14.12 13.16
C ILE A 198 -1.28 15.38 12.29
N LEU A 199 -1.93 16.45 12.75
CA LEU A 199 -2.14 17.66 11.96
C LEU A 199 -0.82 18.36 11.60
N VAL A 200 0.12 18.46 12.54
CA VAL A 200 1.44 19.05 12.27
C VAL A 200 2.22 18.24 11.24
N ASN A 201 2.22 16.91 11.37
CA ASN A 201 2.88 16.03 10.40
C ASN A 201 2.23 16.05 9.01
N LEU A 202 0.96 16.40 8.90
CA LEU A 202 0.28 16.53 7.61
C LEU A 202 0.57 17.87 6.91
N ILE A 203 1.14 18.88 7.57
CA ILE A 203 1.45 20.18 6.93
C ILE A 203 2.30 20.01 5.67
N PRO A 204 3.49 19.37 5.72
CA PRO A 204 4.29 19.19 4.50
C PRO A 204 3.60 18.32 3.46
N VAL A 205 2.82 17.32 3.87
CA VAL A 205 2.05 16.45 2.97
C VAL A 205 1.01 17.27 2.20
N ILE A 206 0.26 18.14 2.89
CA ILE A 206 -0.74 19.02 2.28
C ILE A 206 -0.09 20.00 1.31
N LEU A 207 1.07 20.57 1.67
CA LEU A 207 1.81 21.47 0.79
C LEU A 207 2.27 20.77 -0.49
N ILE A 208 2.83 19.56 -0.37
CA ILE A 208 3.28 18.78 -1.53
C ILE A 208 2.08 18.32 -2.36
N ALA A 209 1.03 17.78 -1.72
CA ALA A 209 -0.19 17.39 -2.41
C ALA A 209 -0.82 18.58 -3.14
N GLY A 210 -0.89 19.75 -2.49
CA GLY A 210 -1.37 20.98 -3.10
C GLY A 210 -0.55 21.41 -4.33
N ALA A 211 0.78 21.35 -4.24
CA ALA A 211 1.66 21.64 -5.36
C ALA A 211 1.44 20.67 -6.53
N ILE A 212 1.26 19.37 -6.23
CA ILE A 212 0.96 18.35 -7.24
C ILE A 212 -0.41 18.61 -7.88
N VAL A 213 -1.44 18.94 -7.08
CA VAL A 213 -2.79 19.26 -7.54
C VAL A 213 -2.76 20.47 -8.49
N VAL A 214 -2.05 21.54 -8.11
CA VAL A 214 -1.85 22.73 -8.96
C VAL A 214 -1.13 22.35 -10.25
N GLY A 215 -0.05 21.57 -10.16
CA GLY A 215 0.67 21.08 -11.32
C GLY A 215 -0.21 20.24 -12.27
N LEU A 216 -1.01 19.30 -11.72
CA LEU A 216 -1.95 18.49 -12.51
C LEU A 216 -3.07 19.35 -13.14
N TRP A 217 -3.48 20.43 -12.49
CA TRP A 217 -4.48 21.33 -13.04
C TRP A 217 -3.96 22.15 -14.22
N PHE A 218 -2.75 22.71 -14.13
CA PHE A 218 -2.20 23.60 -15.14
C PHE A 218 -1.35 22.92 -16.21
N VAL A 219 -0.57 21.89 -15.84
CA VAL A 219 0.39 21.22 -16.72
C VAL A 219 0.33 19.68 -16.59
N PRO A 220 -0.86 19.06 -16.76
CA PRO A 220 -1.10 17.65 -16.44
C PRO A 220 -0.12 16.69 -17.12
N GLU A 221 0.15 16.88 -18.41
CA GLU A 221 1.04 15.99 -19.17
C GLU A 221 2.49 16.03 -18.68
N ARG A 222 2.99 17.22 -18.30
CA ARG A 222 4.35 17.35 -17.76
C ARG A 222 4.48 16.67 -16.40
N MET A 223 3.46 16.86 -15.56
CA MET A 223 3.40 16.22 -14.23
C MET A 223 3.36 14.70 -14.35
N ILE A 224 2.47 14.18 -15.18
CA ILE A 224 2.34 12.73 -15.41
C ILE A 224 3.65 12.14 -15.96
N ARG A 225 4.29 12.80 -16.96
CA ARG A 225 5.62 12.36 -17.44
C ARG A 225 6.69 12.44 -16.38
N GLY A 226 6.64 13.45 -15.51
CA GLY A 226 7.54 13.61 -14.36
C GLY A 226 7.42 12.43 -13.39
N PHE A 227 6.21 12.05 -13.02
CA PHE A 227 5.96 10.91 -12.13
C PHE A 227 6.42 9.58 -12.74
N ASN A 228 6.18 9.38 -14.04
CA ASN A 228 6.67 8.18 -14.72
C ASN A 228 8.20 8.09 -14.68
N LYS A 229 8.91 9.19 -14.95
CA LYS A 229 10.38 9.24 -14.85
C LYS A 229 10.85 9.02 -13.40
N PHE A 230 10.15 9.61 -12.43
CA PHE A 230 10.47 9.42 -11.01
C PHE A 230 10.28 7.96 -10.58
N GLY A 231 9.14 7.34 -10.92
CA GLY A 231 8.92 5.91 -10.62
C GLY A 231 9.97 5.00 -11.26
N THR A 232 10.34 5.26 -12.53
CA THR A 232 11.45 4.55 -13.19
C THR A 232 12.76 4.75 -12.43
N GLY A 233 13.06 5.99 -11.99
CA GLY A 233 14.26 6.29 -11.20
C GLY A 233 14.30 5.53 -9.87
N VAL A 234 13.16 5.42 -9.19
CA VAL A 234 13.03 4.62 -7.95
C VAL A 234 13.31 3.15 -8.24
N THR A 235 12.73 2.58 -9.31
CA THR A 235 12.99 1.18 -9.69
C THR A 235 14.47 0.93 -10.00
N VAL A 236 15.14 1.84 -10.69
CA VAL A 236 16.59 1.76 -10.96
C VAL A 236 17.38 1.77 -9.66
N LEU A 237 17.06 2.68 -8.74
CA LEU A 237 17.71 2.76 -7.42
C LEU A 237 17.53 1.46 -6.62
N ILE A 238 16.33 0.94 -6.55
CA ILE A 238 16.03 -0.34 -5.89
C ILE A 238 16.89 -1.45 -6.47
N THR A 239 16.94 -1.54 -7.80
CA THR A 239 17.74 -2.56 -8.49
C THR A 239 19.23 -2.45 -8.18
N ILE A 240 19.79 -1.23 -8.17
CA ILE A 240 21.19 -0.99 -7.83
C ILE A 240 21.46 -1.41 -6.37
N PHE A 241 20.64 -1.01 -5.42
CA PHE A 241 20.80 -1.39 -4.02
C PHE A 241 20.70 -2.90 -3.83
N THR A 242 19.74 -3.55 -4.48
CA THR A 242 19.63 -5.02 -4.45
C THR A 242 20.91 -5.68 -4.96
N ALA A 243 21.43 -5.24 -6.11
CA ALA A 243 22.64 -5.79 -6.70
C ALA A 243 23.85 -5.62 -5.78
N ILE A 244 24.04 -4.41 -5.22
CA ILE A 244 25.13 -4.10 -4.26
C ILE A 244 25.00 -4.97 -3.00
N ALA A 245 23.82 -5.05 -2.41
CA ALA A 245 23.58 -5.84 -1.19
C ALA A 245 23.86 -7.33 -1.42
N VAL A 246 23.29 -7.90 -2.46
CA VAL A 246 23.46 -9.34 -2.79
C VAL A 246 24.92 -9.64 -3.13
N PHE A 247 25.60 -8.79 -3.91
CA PHE A 247 27.02 -8.97 -4.22
C PHE A 247 27.86 -9.02 -2.93
N GLN A 248 27.70 -8.03 -2.04
CA GLN A 248 28.44 -7.98 -0.77
C GLN A 248 28.12 -9.19 0.13
N TYR A 249 26.83 -9.57 0.18
CA TYR A 249 26.38 -10.67 1.02
C TYR A 249 26.99 -12.02 0.58
N ILE A 250 27.00 -12.29 -0.70
CA ILE A 250 27.49 -13.58 -1.25
C ILE A 250 29.02 -13.64 -1.32
N THR A 251 29.68 -12.53 -1.71
CA THR A 251 31.14 -12.54 -1.92
C THR A 251 31.96 -12.19 -0.69
N GLY A 252 31.32 -11.54 0.30
CA GLY A 252 32.04 -10.96 1.46
C GLY A 252 32.82 -9.69 1.14
N ILE A 253 32.90 -9.25 -0.14
CA ILE A 253 33.57 -8.01 -0.54
C ILE A 253 32.70 -6.83 -0.16
N ARG A 254 33.25 -5.89 0.63
CA ARG A 254 32.50 -4.74 1.19
C ARG A 254 32.82 -3.46 0.44
N PHE A 255 31.77 -2.67 0.14
CA PHE A 255 31.93 -1.33 -0.42
C PHE A 255 31.75 -0.27 0.70
N PRO A 256 32.63 0.77 0.74
CA PRO A 256 32.48 1.87 1.71
C PRO A 256 31.06 2.46 1.69
N LEU A 257 30.50 2.77 2.85
CA LEU A 257 29.14 3.24 3.08
C LEU A 257 28.05 2.16 2.87
N PHE A 258 28.18 1.30 1.86
CA PHE A 258 27.18 0.26 1.55
C PHE A 258 27.40 -1.03 2.35
N ASP A 259 28.50 -1.18 3.05
CA ASP A 259 28.79 -2.33 3.90
C ASP A 259 27.75 -2.50 5.01
N ILE A 260 27.19 -1.39 5.52
CA ILE A 260 26.10 -1.42 6.50
C ILE A 260 24.88 -2.20 6.04
N MET A 261 24.64 -2.33 4.73
CA MET A 261 23.49 -3.09 4.18
C MET A 261 23.52 -4.59 4.52
N VAL A 262 24.70 -5.11 4.87
CA VAL A 262 24.95 -6.54 5.09
C VAL A 262 25.80 -6.80 6.34
N ASP A 263 25.92 -5.82 7.22
CA ASP A 263 26.73 -5.86 8.43
C ASP A 263 25.81 -5.91 9.67
N ALA A 264 25.80 -7.07 10.36
CA ALA A 264 25.00 -7.26 11.56
C ALA A 264 25.46 -6.37 12.72
N ASP A 265 26.77 -6.18 12.90
CA ASP A 265 27.32 -5.42 14.04
C ASP A 265 26.91 -3.94 13.99
N LYS A 266 26.80 -3.39 12.77
CA LYS A 266 26.35 -2.01 12.55
C LYS A 266 24.85 -1.80 12.67
N ASN A 267 24.06 -2.90 12.70
CA ASN A 267 22.61 -2.90 12.72
C ASN A 267 22.01 -3.66 13.90
N GLY A 268 22.66 -3.63 15.06
CA GLY A 268 22.11 -4.24 16.29
C GLY A 268 21.96 -5.75 16.25
N GLY A 269 22.81 -6.45 15.50
CA GLY A 269 22.83 -7.90 15.41
C GLY A 269 22.00 -8.50 14.28
N VAL A 270 21.42 -7.69 13.40
CA VAL A 270 20.62 -8.15 12.25
C VAL A 270 21.23 -7.69 10.93
N ILE A 271 21.11 -8.50 9.89
CA ILE A 271 21.53 -8.14 8.52
C ILE A 271 20.35 -7.51 7.78
N PRO A 272 20.40 -6.23 7.38
CA PRO A 272 19.26 -5.56 6.75
C PRO A 272 18.73 -6.27 5.50
N LEU A 273 19.58 -6.88 4.68
CA LEU A 273 19.15 -7.67 3.52
C LEU A 273 18.31 -8.89 3.93
N GLU A 274 18.72 -9.61 4.98
CA GLU A 274 17.96 -10.77 5.49
C GLU A 274 16.63 -10.35 6.07
N VAL A 275 16.60 -9.24 6.82
CA VAL A 275 15.35 -8.65 7.34
C VAL A 275 14.40 -8.33 6.20
N GLY A 276 14.88 -7.73 5.10
CA GLY A 276 14.06 -7.45 3.93
C GLY A 276 13.43 -8.70 3.31
N LEU A 277 14.20 -9.77 3.16
CA LEU A 277 13.70 -11.04 2.64
C LEU A 277 12.74 -11.74 3.62
N LEU A 278 13.00 -11.67 4.92
CA LEU A 278 12.11 -12.21 5.95
C LEU A 278 10.75 -11.51 5.94
N ILE A 279 10.73 -10.19 5.85
CA ILE A 279 9.49 -9.39 5.73
C ILE A 279 8.70 -9.82 4.49
N CYS A 280 9.34 -10.01 3.33
CA CYS A 280 8.67 -10.51 2.13
C CYS A 280 8.01 -11.88 2.36
N GLY A 281 8.68 -12.79 3.08
CA GLY A 281 8.13 -14.08 3.46
C GLY A 281 6.93 -13.97 4.41
N GLN A 282 7.02 -13.12 5.42
CA GLN A 282 5.92 -12.86 6.37
C GLN A 282 4.70 -12.27 5.66
N ILE A 283 4.89 -11.35 4.72
CA ILE A 283 3.80 -10.80 3.90
C ILE A 283 3.16 -11.90 3.07
N ALA A 284 3.94 -12.76 2.41
CA ALA A 284 3.42 -13.85 1.60
C ALA A 284 2.56 -14.82 2.43
N ILE A 285 2.97 -15.16 3.66
CA ILE A 285 2.19 -15.98 4.60
C ILE A 285 0.81 -15.36 4.90
N VAL A 286 0.71 -14.05 4.96
CA VAL A 286 -0.58 -13.37 5.16
C VAL A 286 -1.39 -13.33 3.86
N LEU A 287 -0.74 -13.11 2.72
CA LEU A 287 -1.41 -13.01 1.41
C LEU A 287 -2.09 -14.32 0.98
N ILE A 288 -1.57 -15.49 1.37
CA ILE A 288 -2.24 -16.77 1.11
C ILE A 288 -3.64 -16.88 1.72
N GLY A 289 -3.95 -16.05 2.72
CA GLY A 289 -5.29 -15.93 3.30
C GLY A 289 -6.03 -14.70 2.79
N ALA A 290 -5.34 -13.59 2.58
CA ALA A 290 -5.92 -12.34 2.12
C ALA A 290 -6.53 -12.47 0.72
N PHE A 291 -5.83 -13.07 -0.24
CA PHE A 291 -6.31 -13.19 -1.63
C PHE A 291 -7.58 -14.05 -1.76
N PRO A 292 -7.69 -15.26 -1.15
CA PRO A 292 -8.95 -15.98 -1.11
C PRO A 292 -10.07 -15.17 -0.44
N MET A 293 -9.78 -14.44 0.64
CA MET A 293 -10.77 -13.57 1.31
C MET A 293 -11.27 -12.48 0.36
N VAL A 294 -10.38 -11.80 -0.34
CA VAL A 294 -10.71 -10.75 -1.32
C VAL A 294 -11.58 -11.32 -2.44
N LYS A 295 -11.26 -12.48 -2.96
CA LYS A 295 -12.09 -13.17 -3.95
C LYS A 295 -13.50 -13.43 -3.42
N TRP A 296 -13.63 -13.87 -2.17
CA TRP A 296 -14.92 -14.05 -1.53
C TRP A 296 -15.68 -12.72 -1.37
N ILE A 297 -15.02 -11.67 -0.88
CA ILE A 297 -15.60 -10.32 -0.75
C ILE A 297 -16.13 -9.85 -2.11
N THR A 298 -15.31 -9.92 -3.16
CA THR A 298 -15.67 -9.49 -4.51
C THR A 298 -16.85 -10.28 -5.05
N LYS A 299 -16.85 -11.61 -4.87
CA LYS A 299 -17.94 -12.49 -5.32
C LYS A 299 -19.25 -12.23 -4.56
N THR A 300 -19.17 -11.96 -3.26
CA THR A 300 -20.33 -11.82 -2.39
C THR A 300 -20.95 -10.43 -2.48
N PHE A 301 -20.10 -9.39 -2.44
CA PHE A 301 -20.54 -8.00 -2.36
C PHE A 301 -20.49 -7.28 -3.71
N GLY A 302 -19.92 -7.88 -4.77
CA GLY A 302 -19.75 -7.25 -6.08
C GLY A 302 -21.04 -6.64 -6.62
N LYS A 303 -22.14 -7.40 -6.64
CA LYS A 303 -23.45 -6.91 -7.09
C LYS A 303 -23.98 -5.71 -6.29
N SER A 304 -23.75 -5.69 -4.98
CA SER A 304 -24.16 -4.57 -4.12
C SER A 304 -23.32 -3.32 -4.40
N LEU A 305 -22.03 -3.48 -4.62
CA LEU A 305 -21.12 -2.41 -4.99
C LEU A 305 -21.40 -1.88 -6.41
N GLU A 306 -21.73 -2.77 -7.37
CA GLU A 306 -22.17 -2.40 -8.71
C GLU A 306 -23.44 -1.53 -8.66
N LYS A 307 -24.41 -1.88 -7.78
CA LYS A 307 -25.61 -1.06 -7.57
C LYS A 307 -25.27 0.33 -7.03
N ILE A 308 -24.34 0.42 -6.08
CA ILE A 308 -23.84 1.72 -5.58
C ILE A 308 -23.19 2.50 -6.72
N GLY A 309 -22.36 1.86 -7.54
CA GLY A 309 -21.73 2.48 -8.69
C GLY A 309 -22.72 3.07 -9.69
N SER A 310 -23.80 2.33 -10.00
CA SER A 310 -24.86 2.83 -10.87
C SER A 310 -25.59 4.03 -10.28
N MET A 311 -25.85 4.06 -8.97
CA MET A 311 -26.43 5.24 -8.28
C MET A 311 -25.52 6.45 -8.33
N LEU A 312 -24.21 6.27 -8.43
CA LEU A 312 -23.24 7.34 -8.61
C LEU A 312 -23.13 7.83 -10.07
N GLY A 313 -23.90 7.20 -10.98
CA GLY A 313 -23.92 7.55 -12.41
C GLY A 313 -22.79 6.92 -13.23
N MET A 314 -22.20 5.84 -12.74
CA MET A 314 -21.26 5.01 -13.47
C MET A 314 -22.00 3.95 -14.30
N ASN A 315 -21.40 3.53 -15.42
CA ASN A 315 -21.82 2.35 -16.15
C ASN A 315 -21.36 1.05 -15.43
N GLU A 316 -21.68 -0.08 -15.98
CA GLU A 316 -21.36 -1.40 -15.41
C GLU A 316 -19.86 -1.58 -15.21
N GLU A 317 -19.05 -1.24 -16.22
CA GLU A 317 -17.59 -1.33 -16.15
C GLU A 317 -16.99 -0.37 -15.11
N GLY A 318 -17.56 0.84 -14.97
CA GLY A 318 -17.16 1.78 -13.91
C GLY A 318 -17.45 1.23 -12.52
N SER A 319 -18.59 0.59 -12.35
CA SER A 319 -18.97 -0.04 -11.07
C SER A 319 -18.09 -1.25 -10.75
N ALA A 320 -17.83 -2.10 -11.74
CA ALA A 320 -16.92 -3.25 -11.61
C ALA A 320 -15.48 -2.82 -11.32
N GLY A 321 -15.02 -1.73 -11.93
CA GLY A 321 -13.71 -1.15 -11.69
C GLY A 321 -13.48 -0.72 -10.24
N MET A 322 -14.48 -0.12 -9.58
CA MET A 322 -14.39 0.22 -8.16
C MET A 322 -14.19 -1.02 -7.28
N VAL A 323 -14.91 -2.10 -7.57
CA VAL A 323 -14.77 -3.36 -6.83
C VAL A 323 -13.37 -3.95 -7.04
N ALA A 324 -12.92 -4.00 -8.29
CA ALA A 324 -11.60 -4.51 -8.65
C ALA A 324 -10.46 -3.73 -7.98
N THR A 325 -10.61 -2.40 -7.86
CA THR A 325 -9.63 -1.51 -7.22
C THR A 325 -9.33 -1.89 -5.77
N LEU A 326 -10.31 -2.38 -5.02
CA LEU A 326 -10.10 -2.79 -3.61
C LEU A 326 -9.04 -3.89 -3.47
N ALA A 327 -8.95 -4.75 -4.48
CA ALA A 327 -7.92 -5.79 -4.57
C ALA A 327 -6.67 -5.27 -5.31
N ASN A 328 -6.87 -4.75 -6.55
CA ASN A 328 -5.79 -4.34 -7.43
C ASN A 328 -6.26 -3.31 -8.47
N ASN A 329 -5.58 -2.17 -8.55
CA ASN A 329 -5.94 -1.12 -9.51
C ASN A 329 -5.57 -1.44 -10.97
N ILE A 330 -4.68 -2.41 -11.23
CA ILE A 330 -4.34 -2.86 -12.59
C ILE A 330 -5.58 -3.41 -13.28
N ALA A 331 -6.38 -4.21 -12.59
CA ALA A 331 -7.64 -4.75 -13.13
C ALA A 331 -8.61 -3.63 -13.53
N MET A 332 -8.70 -2.57 -12.73
CA MET A 332 -9.50 -1.39 -13.04
C MET A 332 -8.98 -0.63 -14.28
N PHE A 333 -7.66 -0.42 -14.38
CA PHE A 333 -7.06 0.27 -15.53
C PHE A 333 -7.25 -0.49 -16.84
N ASN A 334 -7.25 -1.83 -16.82
CA ASN A 334 -7.49 -2.66 -18.01
C ASN A 334 -8.89 -2.51 -18.62
N ILE A 335 -9.87 -2.03 -17.84
CA ILE A 335 -11.25 -1.80 -18.31
C ILE A 335 -11.62 -0.31 -18.34
N LEU A 336 -10.66 0.59 -18.06
CA LEU A 336 -10.91 2.03 -17.95
C LEU A 336 -11.49 2.61 -19.24
N ASP A 337 -11.03 2.15 -20.40
CA ASP A 337 -11.49 2.63 -21.72
C ASP A 337 -12.97 2.39 -21.97
N LYS A 338 -13.57 1.36 -21.37
CA LYS A 338 -14.98 1.00 -21.47
C LYS A 338 -15.88 1.79 -20.51
N MET A 339 -15.30 2.46 -19.52
CA MET A 339 -16.05 3.25 -18.55
C MET A 339 -16.57 4.54 -19.18
N ASN A 340 -17.73 4.99 -18.70
CA ASN A 340 -18.21 6.32 -19.07
C ASN A 340 -17.28 7.42 -18.47
N PRO A 341 -17.28 8.65 -19.02
CA PRO A 341 -16.36 9.72 -18.61
C PRO A 341 -16.35 9.99 -17.10
N LYS A 342 -17.53 10.00 -16.48
CA LYS A 342 -17.68 10.19 -15.03
C LYS A 342 -17.10 9.00 -14.25
N GLY A 343 -17.37 7.78 -14.71
CA GLY A 343 -16.85 6.56 -14.12
C GLY A 343 -15.31 6.52 -14.14
N LYS A 344 -14.67 6.96 -15.22
CA LYS A 344 -13.20 7.07 -15.32
C LYS A 344 -12.61 7.94 -14.21
N ILE A 345 -13.15 9.15 -14.01
CA ILE A 345 -12.66 10.07 -12.97
C ILE A 345 -12.87 9.50 -11.57
N ILE A 346 -14.06 8.97 -11.28
CA ILE A 346 -14.41 8.42 -9.96
C ILE A 346 -13.52 7.22 -9.63
N ASN A 347 -13.33 6.29 -10.56
CA ASN A 347 -12.49 5.11 -10.34
C ASN A 347 -11.03 5.50 -10.08
N VAL A 348 -10.48 6.41 -10.86
CA VAL A 348 -9.11 6.88 -10.65
C VAL A 348 -8.99 7.61 -9.31
N ALA A 349 -9.93 8.49 -8.95
CA ALA A 349 -9.91 9.18 -7.67
C ALA A 349 -10.00 8.23 -6.48
N PHE A 350 -10.87 7.22 -6.56
CA PHE A 350 -10.97 6.16 -5.55
C PHE A 350 -9.67 5.35 -5.44
N ALA A 351 -9.06 5.01 -6.59
CA ALA A 351 -7.84 4.22 -6.65
C ALA A 351 -6.62 4.91 -6.00
N VAL A 352 -6.57 6.24 -5.96
CA VAL A 352 -5.48 6.99 -5.31
C VAL A 352 -5.24 6.53 -3.87
N SER A 353 -6.30 6.27 -3.12
CA SER A 353 -6.19 5.89 -1.71
C SER A 353 -6.68 4.48 -1.41
N ALA A 354 -7.77 4.04 -2.04
CA ALA A 354 -8.43 2.77 -1.73
C ALA A 354 -7.83 1.56 -2.47
N ALA A 355 -7.00 1.78 -3.51
CA ALA A 355 -6.36 0.66 -4.20
C ALA A 355 -5.57 -0.23 -3.23
N PHE A 356 -5.67 -1.55 -3.45
CA PHE A 356 -4.98 -2.57 -2.65
C PHE A 356 -5.38 -2.64 -1.17
N VAL A 357 -6.48 -1.98 -0.77
CA VAL A 357 -6.89 -1.93 0.65
C VAL A 357 -7.16 -3.32 1.23
N PHE A 358 -7.63 -4.24 0.40
CA PHE A 358 -7.80 -5.66 0.73
C PHE A 358 -6.82 -6.58 -0.03
N GLY A 359 -5.86 -6.03 -0.76
CA GLY A 359 -4.82 -6.73 -1.50
C GLY A 359 -3.43 -6.55 -0.87
N ASP A 360 -2.44 -6.17 -1.70
CA ASP A 360 -1.03 -6.11 -1.33
C ASP A 360 -0.75 -5.22 -0.11
N HIS A 361 -1.43 -4.06 0.01
CA HIS A 361 -1.24 -3.19 1.18
C HIS A 361 -1.78 -3.79 2.48
N LEU A 362 -2.86 -4.59 2.42
CA LEU A 362 -3.33 -5.33 3.60
C LEU A 362 -2.30 -6.37 4.02
N GLY A 363 -1.82 -7.17 3.06
CA GLY A 363 -0.80 -8.18 3.30
C GLY A 363 0.49 -7.58 3.82
N PHE A 364 0.96 -6.48 3.18
CA PHE A 364 2.13 -5.75 3.64
C PHE A 364 1.98 -5.26 5.08
N THR A 365 0.87 -4.59 5.39
CA THR A 365 0.62 -4.05 6.73
C THR A 365 0.58 -5.18 7.77
N ALA A 366 -0.08 -6.28 7.46
CA ALA A 366 -0.21 -7.42 8.37
C ALA A 366 1.14 -8.13 8.62
N GLY A 367 2.00 -8.22 7.59
CA GLY A 367 3.34 -8.80 7.72
C GLY A 367 4.35 -7.86 8.38
N ALA A 368 4.24 -6.55 8.16
CA ALA A 368 5.14 -5.55 8.72
C ALA A 368 4.77 -5.16 10.17
N ASN A 369 3.49 -4.89 10.40
CA ASN A 369 2.94 -4.57 11.73
C ASN A 369 1.43 -4.84 11.76
N SER A 370 1.04 -6.00 12.24
CA SER A 370 -0.35 -6.47 12.25
C SER A 370 -1.31 -5.58 13.06
N GLU A 371 -0.81 -4.86 14.07
CA GLU A 371 -1.62 -3.94 14.87
C GLU A 371 -2.10 -2.73 14.06
N MET A 372 -1.48 -2.45 12.93
CA MET A 372 -1.82 -1.33 12.06
C MET A 372 -2.84 -1.67 10.95
N ILE A 373 -3.32 -2.92 10.85
CA ILE A 373 -4.27 -3.35 9.81
C ILE A 373 -5.52 -2.49 9.81
N PHE A 374 -6.21 -2.40 10.94
CA PHE A 374 -7.47 -1.66 11.03
C PHE A 374 -7.30 -0.15 10.82
N PRO A 375 -6.30 0.53 11.42
CA PRO A 375 -5.98 1.91 11.11
C PRO A 375 -5.74 2.20 9.62
N VAL A 376 -4.97 1.34 8.93
CA VAL A 376 -4.67 1.49 7.50
C VAL A 376 -5.93 1.31 6.66
N VAL A 377 -6.73 0.26 6.93
CA VAL A 377 -7.99 0.01 6.20
C VAL A 377 -8.95 1.19 6.35
N VAL A 378 -9.16 1.68 7.58
CA VAL A 378 -10.04 2.83 7.83
C VAL A 378 -9.51 4.08 7.14
N GLY A 379 -8.21 4.37 7.24
CA GLY A 379 -7.59 5.51 6.58
C GLY A 379 -7.79 5.49 5.07
N LYS A 380 -7.47 4.37 4.42
CA LYS A 380 -7.59 4.19 2.97
C LYS A 380 -9.03 4.29 2.48
N LEU A 381 -9.97 3.64 3.17
CA LEU A 381 -11.40 3.69 2.79
C LEU A 381 -11.98 5.09 3.03
N THR A 382 -11.62 5.77 4.11
CA THR A 382 -12.05 7.15 4.35
C THR A 382 -11.58 8.09 3.25
N ALA A 383 -10.29 8.03 2.88
CA ALA A 383 -9.76 8.83 1.78
C ALA A 383 -10.42 8.47 0.44
N GLY A 384 -10.60 7.18 0.14
CA GLY A 384 -11.24 6.73 -1.10
C GLY A 384 -12.70 7.15 -1.20
N ILE A 385 -13.50 6.98 -0.14
CA ILE A 385 -14.91 7.40 -0.11
C ILE A 385 -15.03 8.93 -0.24
N THR A 386 -14.21 9.69 0.48
CA THR A 386 -14.20 11.14 0.36
C THR A 386 -13.72 11.61 -1.01
N ALA A 387 -12.81 10.88 -1.67
CA ALA A 387 -12.42 11.14 -3.06
C ALA A 387 -13.59 10.92 -4.05
N VAL A 388 -14.37 9.86 -3.86
CA VAL A 388 -15.61 9.64 -4.64
C VAL A 388 -16.57 10.81 -4.46
N ILE A 389 -16.85 11.21 -3.22
CA ILE A 389 -17.75 12.33 -2.92
C ILE A 389 -17.23 13.62 -3.57
N LEU A 390 -15.95 13.94 -3.38
CA LEU A 390 -15.35 15.12 -3.98
C LEU A 390 -15.41 15.09 -5.52
N SER A 391 -15.16 13.92 -6.11
CA SER A 391 -15.24 13.73 -7.58
C SER A 391 -16.65 13.97 -8.11
N LEU A 392 -17.70 13.59 -7.37
CA LEU A 392 -19.09 13.85 -7.74
C LEU A 392 -19.38 15.35 -7.78
N PHE A 393 -18.90 16.11 -6.79
CA PHE A 393 -19.07 17.57 -6.76
C PHE A 393 -18.26 18.28 -7.85
N LEU A 394 -17.05 17.79 -8.13
CA LEU A 394 -16.15 18.40 -9.11
C LEU A 394 -16.36 17.87 -10.53
N ALA A 395 -17.14 16.79 -10.72
CA ALA A 395 -17.31 16.11 -12.00
C ALA A 395 -17.61 17.07 -13.18
N PRO A 396 -18.53 18.05 -13.09
CA PRO A 396 -18.78 18.96 -14.21
C PRO A 396 -17.52 19.73 -14.63
N LYS A 397 -16.80 20.33 -13.68
CA LYS A 397 -15.57 21.09 -13.92
C LYS A 397 -14.42 20.22 -14.41
N LEU A 398 -14.30 19.00 -13.87
CA LEU A 398 -13.25 18.06 -14.27
C LEU A 398 -13.50 17.53 -15.68
N LEU A 399 -14.75 17.28 -16.07
CA LEU A 399 -15.12 16.86 -17.43
C LEU A 399 -14.88 17.99 -18.44
N GLU A 400 -15.30 19.22 -18.14
CA GLU A 400 -15.00 20.40 -18.96
C GLU A 400 -13.49 20.58 -19.16
N LYS A 401 -12.71 20.39 -18.09
CA LYS A 401 -11.25 20.43 -18.18
C LYS A 401 -10.68 19.32 -19.08
N VAL A 402 -11.19 18.10 -18.98
CA VAL A 402 -10.80 16.99 -19.87
C VAL A 402 -11.10 17.31 -21.33
N GLU A 403 -12.28 17.85 -21.63
CA GLU A 403 -12.67 18.23 -22.99
C GLU A 403 -11.76 19.34 -23.52
N SER A 404 -11.42 20.33 -22.70
CA SER A 404 -10.49 21.42 -23.10
C SER A 404 -9.08 20.89 -23.42
N ILE A 405 -8.58 19.91 -22.67
CA ILE A 405 -7.29 19.27 -22.95
C ILE A 405 -7.35 18.49 -24.26
N LYS A 406 -8.40 17.69 -24.46
CA LYS A 406 -8.59 16.91 -25.71
C LYS A 406 -8.72 17.79 -26.95
N SER A 407 -9.37 18.94 -26.86
CA SER A 407 -9.50 19.87 -27.96
C SER A 407 -8.19 20.58 -28.32
N SER A 408 -7.32 20.81 -27.35
CA SER A 408 -6.00 21.41 -27.57
C SER A 408 -4.94 20.44 -28.14
N GLN A 409 -5.22 19.14 -28.16
CA GLN A 409 -4.36 18.09 -28.71
C GLN A 409 -4.71 17.67 -30.15
N LYS A 410 -5.87 18.13 -30.65
CA LYS A 410 -6.28 18.03 -32.08
C LYS A 410 -5.73 19.17 -32.88
#